data_62ccddc6df463207cd50fc4e0eaf2846
#
_entry.id   62ccddc6df463207cd50fc4e0eaf2846
#
_cell.length_a   1.000
_cell.length_b   1.000
_cell.length_c   1.000
_cell.angle_alpha   90.00
_cell.angle_beta   90.00
_cell.angle_gamma   90.00
#
_symmetry.space_group_name_H-M   'P 1'
#
loop_
_entity.id
_entity.type
_entity.pdbx_description
1 polymer ?
#
loop_
_entity_poly.entity_id
_entity_poly.type
_entity_poly.pdbx_seq_one_letter_code
_entity_poly.pdbx_strand_id
1 'polypeptide(L)'
;QYQDRFKHVLVDEFQDTNRLQSDIVDQLAGHHQVMAVGDDAQCIYTWRGADFDNIMQFEERHPGAKIHKIETNYRSSPEILDFANAVLASQPSGLGFSKELRPVKPKRDRPYFVPIMDTRGQAKFIIERIEGLIDEGRQLSDIAVLYRAHFQAMDLQMELSRLNIDYQITSGVRFFEQAHIKDFAAQLRFASNPADVSAFARFSCLLPKVGPKTAERIHKFTRERAEKLEKNFCDVLVSEEVLKKVPADAKEEWPSLAETIREISAALTEQSPEEIIQLGLDG
;
A
#
# COMPACT_ATOMS: atom_id res chain seq x y z
N GLN A 1 0.29 31.81 -25.41
CA GLN A 1 -0.40 32.25 -24.18
C GLN A 1 0.26 31.70 -22.91
N TYR A 2 0.51 30.37 -22.79
CA TYR A 2 1.21 29.81 -21.63
C TYR A 2 2.72 30.10 -21.68
N GLN A 3 3.36 30.01 -22.82
CA GLN A 3 4.78 30.36 -23.01
C GLN A 3 5.07 31.82 -22.61
N ASP A 4 4.19 32.75 -22.90
CA ASP A 4 4.34 34.16 -22.49
C ASP A 4 4.20 34.37 -21.00
N ARG A 5 3.44 33.47 -20.34
CA ARG A 5 3.17 33.54 -18.90
C ARG A 5 4.31 32.98 -18.05
N PHE A 6 4.91 31.88 -18.48
CA PHE A 6 6.01 31.20 -17.76
C PHE A 6 7.33 31.57 -18.40
N LYS A 7 8.14 32.36 -17.74
CA LYS A 7 9.45 32.80 -18.23
C LYS A 7 10.53 31.71 -18.05
N HIS A 8 10.34 30.83 -17.08
CA HIS A 8 11.23 29.71 -16.78
C HIS A 8 10.40 28.47 -16.53
N VAL A 9 10.84 27.34 -17.04
CA VAL A 9 10.27 26.02 -16.79
C VAL A 9 11.32 25.20 -16.05
N LEU A 10 11.03 24.77 -14.84
CA LEU A 10 11.89 23.95 -14.01
C LEU A 10 11.20 22.61 -13.77
N VAL A 11 11.87 21.51 -14.12
CA VAL A 11 11.31 20.16 -13.97
C VAL A 11 12.25 19.34 -13.12
N ASP A 12 11.69 18.77 -12.04
CA ASP A 12 12.40 17.82 -11.18
C ASP A 12 11.99 16.39 -11.52
N GLU A 13 12.84 15.42 -11.18
CA GLU A 13 12.66 13.98 -11.45
C GLU A 13 12.30 13.71 -12.93
N PHE A 14 13.00 14.38 -13.86
CA PHE A 14 12.66 14.35 -15.28
C PHE A 14 12.73 12.95 -15.89
N GLN A 15 13.53 12.03 -15.33
CA GLN A 15 13.60 10.62 -15.73
C GLN A 15 12.29 9.86 -15.54
N ASP A 16 11.38 10.34 -14.70
CA ASP A 16 10.09 9.71 -14.43
C ASP A 16 8.97 10.18 -15.37
N THR A 17 9.29 11.11 -16.29
CA THR A 17 8.32 11.63 -17.23
C THR A 17 8.00 10.62 -18.34
N ASN A 18 6.71 10.52 -18.69
CA ASN A 18 6.31 9.86 -19.93
C ASN A 18 6.46 10.82 -21.13
N ARG A 19 6.34 10.28 -22.33
CA ARG A 19 6.50 11.06 -23.55
C ARG A 19 5.57 12.27 -23.64
N LEU A 20 4.29 12.10 -23.28
CA LEU A 20 3.33 13.19 -23.29
C LEU A 20 3.71 14.32 -22.33
N GLN A 21 4.18 13.96 -21.13
CA GLN A 21 4.63 14.94 -20.13
C GLN A 21 5.87 15.70 -20.63
N SER A 22 6.82 15.00 -21.24
CA SER A 22 7.99 15.62 -21.85
C SER A 22 7.60 16.55 -23.02
N ASP A 23 6.66 16.14 -23.88
CA ASP A 23 6.16 16.98 -24.96
C ASP A 23 5.43 18.25 -24.44
N ILE A 24 4.72 18.16 -23.30
CA ILE A 24 4.13 19.32 -22.63
C ILE A 24 5.22 20.28 -22.14
N VAL A 25 6.30 19.76 -21.55
CA VAL A 25 7.45 20.56 -21.10
C VAL A 25 8.05 21.31 -22.30
N ASP A 26 8.28 20.64 -23.43
CA ASP A 26 8.81 21.25 -24.64
C ASP A 26 7.90 22.37 -25.19
N GLN A 27 6.59 22.11 -25.19
CA GLN A 27 5.60 23.12 -25.62
C GLN A 27 5.60 24.34 -24.69
N LEU A 28 5.79 24.17 -23.40
CA LEU A 28 5.87 25.27 -22.42
C LEU A 28 7.21 26.02 -22.56
N ALA A 29 8.28 25.30 -22.88
CA ALA A 29 9.65 25.80 -22.94
C ALA A 29 10.04 26.39 -24.34
N GLY A 30 9.09 26.74 -25.17
CA GLY A 30 9.36 27.29 -26.51
C GLY A 30 10.26 28.54 -26.57
N HIS A 31 10.49 29.20 -25.43
CA HIS A 31 11.46 30.30 -25.25
C HIS A 31 12.87 29.81 -24.82
N HIS A 32 13.12 28.51 -24.77
CA HIS A 32 14.39 27.88 -24.41
C HIS A 32 14.90 28.20 -22.98
N GLN A 33 14.02 28.64 -22.07
CA GLN A 33 14.32 28.84 -20.64
C GLN A 33 13.82 27.64 -19.82
N VAL A 34 14.42 26.49 -20.06
CA VAL A 34 14.05 25.22 -19.39
C VAL A 34 15.26 24.65 -18.65
N MET A 35 15.02 24.11 -17.48
CA MET A 35 15.96 23.32 -16.71
C MET A 35 15.29 22.03 -16.26
N ALA A 36 15.90 20.90 -16.58
CA ALA A 36 15.47 19.59 -16.11
C ALA A 36 16.51 19.02 -15.15
N VAL A 37 16.04 18.52 -14.02
CA VAL A 37 16.88 17.80 -13.03
C VAL A 37 16.38 16.36 -13.01
N GLY A 38 17.31 15.41 -12.99
CA GLY A 38 16.96 14.00 -12.94
C GLY A 38 18.18 13.11 -12.78
N ASP A 39 17.93 11.85 -12.56
CA ASP A 39 18.95 10.81 -12.44
C ASP A 39 18.54 9.60 -13.31
N ASP A 40 19.22 9.42 -14.42
CA ASP A 40 19.00 8.33 -15.38
C ASP A 40 19.05 6.94 -14.72
N ALA A 41 19.89 6.75 -13.70
CA ALA A 41 19.99 5.50 -12.96
C ALA A 41 18.79 5.25 -12.01
N GLN A 42 17.94 6.25 -11.78
CA GLN A 42 16.71 6.14 -11.00
C GLN A 42 15.44 6.01 -11.86
N CYS A 43 15.54 5.77 -13.15
CA CYS A 43 14.40 5.53 -14.05
C CYS A 43 13.77 4.16 -13.77
N ILE A 44 12.94 4.06 -12.71
CA ILE A 44 12.31 2.83 -12.24
C ILE A 44 10.79 2.78 -12.51
N TYR A 45 10.22 3.82 -13.15
CA TYR A 45 8.78 3.94 -13.41
C TYR A 45 8.38 3.66 -14.87
N THR A 46 9.18 2.88 -15.62
CA THR A 46 8.85 2.47 -17.00
C THR A 46 7.50 1.75 -17.10
N TRP A 47 7.13 0.99 -16.09
CA TRP A 47 5.82 0.33 -15.97
C TRP A 47 4.64 1.32 -15.80
N ARG A 48 4.90 2.58 -15.45
CA ARG A 48 3.94 3.70 -15.45
C ARG A 48 4.01 4.53 -16.72
N GLY A 49 4.86 4.14 -17.67
CA GLY A 49 5.06 4.83 -18.92
C GLY A 49 6.17 5.87 -18.91
N ALA A 50 7.02 5.91 -17.86
CA ALA A 50 8.24 6.73 -17.89
C ALA A 50 9.13 6.26 -19.03
N ASP A 51 9.69 7.24 -19.77
CA ASP A 51 10.49 6.99 -20.94
C ASP A 51 11.93 7.48 -20.69
N PHE A 52 12.84 6.52 -20.60
CA PHE A 52 14.27 6.76 -20.37
C PHE A 52 14.87 7.69 -21.43
N ASP A 53 14.39 7.62 -22.68
CA ASP A 53 14.88 8.45 -23.76
C ASP A 53 14.61 9.94 -23.54
N ASN A 54 13.59 10.29 -22.75
CA ASN A 54 13.31 11.71 -22.47
C ASN A 54 14.50 12.44 -21.83
N ILE A 55 15.16 11.81 -20.85
CA ILE A 55 16.32 12.42 -20.18
C ILE A 55 17.59 12.29 -21.04
N MET A 56 17.74 11.18 -21.75
CA MET A 56 18.93 10.95 -22.60
C MET A 56 18.98 11.85 -23.83
N GLN A 57 17.83 12.13 -24.43
CA GLN A 57 17.69 12.97 -25.64
C GLN A 57 17.40 14.44 -25.32
N PHE A 58 17.57 14.86 -24.06
CA PHE A 58 17.24 16.24 -23.66
C PHE A 58 18.01 17.29 -24.46
N GLU A 59 19.33 17.09 -24.74
CA GLU A 59 20.13 18.02 -25.53
C GLU A 59 19.67 18.07 -27.01
N GLU A 60 19.22 16.95 -27.57
CA GLU A 60 18.70 16.89 -28.94
C GLU A 60 17.37 17.66 -29.04
N ARG A 61 16.53 17.56 -28.04
CA ARG A 61 15.23 18.28 -27.98
C ARG A 61 15.39 19.77 -27.63
N HIS A 62 16.43 20.11 -26.87
CA HIS A 62 16.77 21.48 -26.49
C HIS A 62 18.18 21.86 -26.94
N PRO A 63 18.39 22.19 -28.24
CA PRO A 63 19.71 22.54 -28.77
C PRO A 63 20.36 23.69 -28.00
N GLY A 64 21.60 23.46 -27.55
CA GLY A 64 22.33 24.41 -26.73
C GLY A 64 22.16 24.27 -25.24
N ALA A 65 21.37 23.28 -24.79
CA ALA A 65 21.33 22.89 -23.35
C ALA A 65 22.72 22.47 -22.87
N LYS A 66 22.99 22.72 -21.60
CA LYS A 66 24.26 22.33 -20.94
C LYS A 66 23.97 21.28 -19.89
N ILE A 67 24.68 20.17 -19.97
CA ILE A 67 24.60 19.12 -18.96
C ILE A 67 25.58 19.44 -17.83
N HIS A 68 25.06 19.47 -16.61
CA HIS A 68 25.84 19.61 -15.39
C HIS A 68 25.65 18.37 -14.51
N LYS A 69 26.75 17.71 -14.14
CA LYS A 69 26.71 16.54 -13.27
C LYS A 69 26.90 16.95 -11.82
N ILE A 70 25.97 16.49 -10.96
CA ILE A 70 26.03 16.67 -9.51
C ILE A 70 26.51 15.36 -8.91
N GLU A 71 27.81 15.22 -8.67
CA GLU A 71 28.44 14.01 -8.17
C GLU A 71 28.68 14.04 -6.64
N THR A 72 28.67 15.22 -6.03
CA THR A 72 28.83 15.36 -4.59
C THR A 72 27.58 14.94 -3.85
N ASN A 73 27.69 13.90 -3.01
CA ASN A 73 26.57 13.33 -2.26
C ASN A 73 26.67 13.67 -0.76
N TYR A 74 25.68 14.43 -0.28
CA TYR A 74 25.54 14.84 1.13
C TYR A 74 24.65 13.91 1.96
N ARG A 75 24.00 12.92 1.33
CA ARG A 75 23.01 12.05 1.96
C ARG A 75 23.63 10.80 2.57
N SER A 76 24.50 10.12 1.81
CA SER A 76 24.94 8.77 2.11
C SER A 76 26.39 8.73 2.62
N SER A 77 26.73 7.68 3.39
CA SER A 77 28.10 7.38 3.79
C SER A 77 28.92 6.82 2.62
N PRO A 78 30.29 6.87 2.72
CA PRO A 78 31.16 6.32 1.68
C PRO A 78 30.82 4.86 1.32
N GLU A 79 30.55 4.02 2.30
CA GLU A 79 30.30 2.58 2.11
C GLU A 79 29.04 2.32 1.27
N ILE A 80 28.01 3.16 1.40
CA ILE A 80 26.80 3.11 0.57
C ILE A 80 27.13 3.56 -0.85
N LEU A 81 27.90 4.63 -0.99
CA LEU A 81 28.27 5.17 -2.31
C LEU A 81 29.23 4.26 -3.06
N ASP A 82 30.17 3.61 -2.37
CA ASP A 82 31.04 2.60 -2.97
C ASP A 82 30.21 1.46 -3.59
N PHE A 83 29.19 1.00 -2.87
CA PHE A 83 28.25 0.00 -3.41
C PHE A 83 27.45 0.53 -4.61
N ALA A 84 26.90 1.75 -4.51
CA ALA A 84 26.15 2.37 -5.60
C ALA A 84 27.02 2.60 -6.84
N ASN A 85 28.24 3.09 -6.68
CA ASN A 85 29.19 3.28 -7.77
C ASN A 85 29.60 1.95 -8.42
N ALA A 86 29.75 0.87 -7.65
CA ALA A 86 30.00 -0.46 -8.19
C ALA A 86 28.84 -0.96 -9.06
N VAL A 87 27.59 -0.70 -8.64
CA VAL A 87 26.40 -1.01 -9.44
C VAL A 87 26.36 -0.17 -10.72
N LEU A 88 26.62 1.13 -10.63
CA LEU A 88 26.70 2.02 -11.82
C LEU A 88 27.79 1.57 -12.81
N ALA A 89 28.96 1.18 -12.30
CA ALA A 89 30.07 0.69 -13.13
C ALA A 89 29.77 -0.65 -13.83
N SER A 90 28.81 -1.43 -13.34
CA SER A 90 28.35 -2.68 -13.94
C SER A 90 27.38 -2.51 -15.11
N GLN A 91 26.91 -1.29 -15.36
CA GLN A 91 26.01 -1.00 -16.48
C GLN A 91 26.71 -1.19 -17.83
N PRO A 92 25.96 -1.60 -18.89
CA PRO A 92 26.49 -1.68 -20.23
C PRO A 92 27.06 -0.32 -20.69
N SER A 93 28.19 -0.35 -21.39
CA SER A 93 28.81 0.86 -21.94
C SER A 93 27.82 1.61 -22.87
N GLY A 94 27.68 2.92 -22.66
CA GLY A 94 26.78 3.78 -23.44
C GLY A 94 25.34 3.83 -22.92
N LEU A 95 25.02 3.13 -21.86
CA LEU A 95 23.74 3.27 -21.19
C LEU A 95 23.86 4.30 -20.06
N GLY A 96 23.13 5.41 -20.19
CA GLY A 96 23.10 6.49 -19.19
C GLY A 96 24.35 7.40 -19.18
N PHE A 97 24.34 8.36 -18.28
CA PHE A 97 25.43 9.30 -18.08
C PHE A 97 26.49 8.70 -17.16
N SER A 98 27.76 8.73 -17.62
CA SER A 98 28.88 8.36 -16.73
C SER A 98 28.95 9.33 -15.56
N LYS A 99 28.91 8.82 -14.32
CA LYS A 99 28.97 9.58 -13.06
C LYS A 99 29.66 8.78 -11.96
N GLU A 100 30.27 9.50 -11.02
CA GLU A 100 30.90 8.91 -9.83
C GLU A 100 30.42 9.69 -8.60
N LEU A 101 29.69 9.04 -7.71
CA LEU A 101 29.17 9.67 -6.50
C LEU A 101 30.26 9.82 -5.46
N ARG A 102 30.49 11.05 -4.97
CA ARG A 102 31.54 11.40 -4.01
C ARG A 102 30.94 11.75 -2.65
N PRO A 103 31.34 11.05 -1.57
CA PRO A 103 30.78 11.27 -0.24
C PRO A 103 31.35 12.54 0.41
N VAL A 104 30.50 13.17 1.23
CA VAL A 104 30.92 14.23 2.18
C VAL A 104 30.83 13.72 3.63
N LYS A 105 29.95 12.72 3.87
CA LYS A 105 29.77 12.15 5.21
C LYS A 105 30.97 11.30 5.65
N PRO A 106 31.20 11.17 6.96
CA PRO A 106 32.19 10.26 7.51
C PRO A 106 31.82 8.80 7.26
N LYS A 107 32.82 7.93 7.34
CA LYS A 107 32.66 6.47 7.26
C LYS A 107 31.67 5.95 8.30
N ARG A 108 30.90 4.93 7.91
CA ARG A 108 29.93 4.23 8.73
C ARG A 108 29.94 2.73 8.39
N ASP A 109 28.92 2.00 8.85
CA ASP A 109 28.75 0.58 8.57
C ASP A 109 28.52 0.32 7.09
N ARG A 110 29.01 -0.84 6.64
CA ARG A 110 28.77 -1.32 5.27
C ARG A 110 27.33 -1.80 5.12
N PRO A 111 26.74 -1.71 3.91
CA PRO A 111 25.49 -2.40 3.61
C PRO A 111 25.64 -3.92 3.82
N TYR A 112 24.61 -4.55 4.37
CA TYR A 112 24.53 -5.99 4.55
C TYR A 112 23.53 -6.60 3.59
N PHE A 113 23.88 -7.73 3.00
CA PHE A 113 22.95 -8.58 2.27
C PHE A 113 22.58 -9.77 3.14
N VAL A 114 21.28 -9.91 3.46
CA VAL A 114 20.77 -10.96 4.34
C VAL A 114 19.79 -11.82 3.56
N PRO A 115 20.19 -13.02 3.10
CA PRO A 115 19.28 -13.92 2.40
C PRO A 115 18.32 -14.55 3.40
N ILE A 116 17.01 -14.38 3.15
CA ILE A 116 15.93 -14.94 3.97
C ILE A 116 14.92 -15.61 3.05
N MET A 117 14.42 -16.79 3.46
CA MET A 117 13.67 -17.68 2.57
C MET A 117 12.18 -17.27 2.41
N ASP A 118 11.60 -16.60 3.39
CA ASP A 118 10.18 -16.26 3.38
C ASP A 118 9.87 -14.90 4.05
N THR A 119 8.66 -14.41 3.86
CA THR A 119 8.22 -13.10 4.36
C THR A 119 8.13 -13.04 5.89
N ARG A 120 7.82 -14.15 6.56
CA ARG A 120 7.80 -14.23 8.03
C ARG A 120 9.19 -14.10 8.62
N GLY A 121 10.15 -14.83 8.04
CA GLY A 121 11.57 -14.70 8.42
C GLY A 121 12.10 -13.29 8.18
N GLN A 122 11.70 -12.64 7.08
CA GLN A 122 12.02 -11.23 6.81
C GLN A 122 11.45 -10.32 7.89
N ALA A 123 10.17 -10.47 8.23
CA ALA A 123 9.54 -9.66 9.27
C ALA A 123 10.24 -9.83 10.62
N LYS A 124 10.52 -11.08 11.03
CA LYS A 124 11.24 -11.38 12.27
C LYS A 124 12.63 -10.74 12.30
N PHE A 125 13.42 -10.89 11.25
CA PHE A 125 14.75 -10.29 11.14
C PHE A 125 14.70 -8.77 11.26
N ILE A 126 13.72 -8.13 10.55
CA ILE A 126 13.56 -6.67 10.59
C ILE A 126 13.21 -6.20 12.01
N ILE A 127 12.31 -6.90 12.70
CA ILE A 127 11.94 -6.59 14.08
C ILE A 127 13.16 -6.68 15.00
N GLU A 128 13.88 -7.80 14.98
CA GLU A 128 15.09 -7.99 15.79
C GLU A 128 16.12 -6.87 15.52
N ARG A 129 16.24 -6.44 14.26
CA ARG A 129 17.14 -5.34 13.90
C ARG A 129 16.63 -3.98 14.39
N ILE A 130 15.31 -3.72 14.33
CA ILE A 130 14.69 -2.50 14.89
C ILE A 130 14.93 -2.44 16.39
N GLU A 131 14.66 -3.51 17.13
CA GLU A 131 14.89 -3.59 18.58
C GLU A 131 16.36 -3.33 18.92
N GLY A 132 17.30 -3.97 18.21
CA GLY A 132 18.71 -3.73 18.41
C GLY A 132 19.14 -2.28 18.13
N LEU A 133 18.54 -1.62 17.12
CA LEU A 133 18.81 -0.21 16.83
C LEU A 133 18.25 0.72 17.92
N ILE A 134 17.11 0.39 18.52
CA ILE A 134 16.54 1.12 19.65
C ILE A 134 17.47 0.99 20.87
N ASP A 135 17.98 -0.22 21.14
CA ASP A 135 18.93 -0.47 22.23
C ASP A 135 20.26 0.30 22.00
N GLU A 136 20.66 0.50 20.76
CA GLU A 136 21.78 1.35 20.35
C GLU A 136 21.47 2.86 20.49
N GLY A 137 20.25 3.25 20.90
CA GLY A 137 19.82 4.64 21.11
C GLY A 137 19.24 5.33 19.86
N ARG A 138 18.87 4.58 18.80
CA ARG A 138 18.18 5.13 17.62
C ARG A 138 16.71 5.39 17.93
N GLN A 139 16.15 6.42 17.30
CA GLN A 139 14.70 6.67 17.35
C GLN A 139 14.00 5.91 16.23
N LEU A 140 12.76 5.49 16.44
CA LEU A 140 11.94 4.86 15.38
C LEU A 140 11.84 5.73 14.13
N SER A 141 11.79 7.05 14.28
CA SER A 141 11.78 8.02 13.18
C SER A 141 13.06 8.02 12.31
N ASP A 142 14.14 7.42 12.79
CA ASP A 142 15.41 7.29 12.05
C ASP A 142 15.47 6.03 11.20
N ILE A 143 14.46 5.15 11.32
CA ILE A 143 14.42 3.84 10.68
C ILE A 143 13.39 3.86 9.56
N ALA A 144 13.78 3.42 8.38
CA ALA A 144 12.87 3.24 7.24
C ALA A 144 13.00 1.84 6.65
N VAL A 145 11.88 1.21 6.34
CA VAL A 145 11.82 -0.07 5.63
C VAL A 145 11.23 0.17 4.25
N LEU A 146 11.99 -0.15 3.21
CA LEU A 146 11.57 -0.01 1.82
C LEU A 146 11.19 -1.38 1.23
N TYR A 147 10.09 -1.40 0.48
CA TYR A 147 9.60 -2.59 -0.19
C TYR A 147 9.02 -2.27 -1.57
N ARG A 148 9.02 -3.24 -2.46
CA ARG A 148 8.57 -3.04 -3.85
C ARG A 148 7.05 -3.10 -4.00
N ALA A 149 6.39 -3.95 -3.22
CA ALA A 149 4.94 -4.15 -3.27
C ALA A 149 4.35 -4.32 -1.87
N HIS A 150 3.11 -3.86 -1.66
CA HIS A 150 2.47 -3.83 -0.34
C HIS A 150 2.40 -5.19 0.35
N PHE A 151 2.17 -6.26 -0.39
CA PHE A 151 2.09 -7.60 0.21
C PHE A 151 3.37 -8.02 0.93
N GLN A 152 4.54 -7.51 0.50
CA GLN A 152 5.84 -7.81 1.13
C GLN A 152 5.95 -7.23 2.56
N ALA A 153 5.21 -6.17 2.84
CA ALA A 153 5.22 -5.53 4.14
C ALA A 153 4.11 -6.02 5.08
N MET A 154 3.25 -6.95 4.65
CA MET A 154 2.08 -7.37 5.44
C MET A 154 2.48 -8.07 6.74
N ASP A 155 3.35 -9.09 6.65
CA ASP A 155 3.84 -9.82 7.82
C ASP A 155 4.56 -8.89 8.81
N LEU A 156 5.36 -7.95 8.27
CA LEU A 156 6.03 -6.94 9.10
C LEU A 156 5.04 -6.01 9.82
N GLN A 157 4.00 -5.53 9.13
CA GLN A 157 2.97 -4.68 9.75
C GLN A 157 2.21 -5.42 10.86
N MET A 158 1.91 -6.69 10.66
CA MET A 158 1.28 -7.54 11.67
C MET A 158 2.17 -7.67 12.91
N GLU A 159 3.44 -7.99 12.73
CA GLU A 159 4.40 -8.12 13.84
C GLU A 159 4.64 -6.79 14.58
N LEU A 160 4.82 -5.67 13.86
CA LEU A 160 4.93 -4.35 14.47
C LEU A 160 3.70 -4.02 15.33
N SER A 161 2.49 -4.31 14.82
CA SER A 161 1.25 -4.09 15.54
C SER A 161 1.12 -5.00 16.77
N ARG A 162 1.51 -6.28 16.66
CA ARG A 162 1.51 -7.24 17.76
C ARG A 162 2.44 -6.83 18.91
N LEU A 163 3.58 -6.22 18.56
CA LEU A 163 4.57 -5.75 19.54
C LEU A 163 4.34 -4.31 20.01
N ASN A 164 3.26 -3.66 19.55
CA ASN A 164 2.96 -2.25 19.79
C ASN A 164 4.11 -1.29 19.40
N ILE A 165 4.83 -1.61 18.33
CA ILE A 165 5.85 -0.74 17.76
C ILE A 165 5.18 0.22 16.78
N ASP A 166 5.28 1.52 17.02
CA ASP A 166 4.68 2.55 16.16
C ASP A 166 5.35 2.61 14.79
N TYR A 167 4.53 2.70 13.74
CA TYR A 167 5.02 2.87 12.37
C TYR A 167 4.09 3.73 11.52
N GLN A 168 4.63 4.27 10.43
CA GLN A 168 3.87 5.01 9.43
C GLN A 168 4.06 4.38 8.06
N ILE A 169 3.00 4.37 7.24
CA ILE A 169 3.07 3.99 5.83
C ILE A 169 2.92 5.25 5.01
N THR A 170 3.94 5.56 4.21
CA THR A 170 3.97 6.78 3.38
C THR A 170 3.15 6.67 2.10
N SER A 171 2.89 5.43 1.64
CA SER A 171 2.06 5.18 0.46
C SER A 171 1.23 3.92 0.66
N GLY A 172 -0.08 4.00 0.40
CA GLY A 172 -1.01 2.88 0.57
C GLY A 172 -1.84 2.95 1.85
N VAL A 173 -2.56 1.89 2.11
CA VAL A 173 -3.47 1.75 3.26
C VAL A 173 -2.87 0.73 4.22
N ARG A 174 -2.89 1.01 5.50
CA ARG A 174 -2.44 0.05 6.54
C ARG A 174 -3.20 -1.26 6.41
N PHE A 175 -2.57 -2.37 6.78
CA PHE A 175 -3.16 -3.71 6.68
C PHE A 175 -4.59 -3.75 7.22
N PHE A 176 -4.80 -3.32 8.46
CA PHE A 176 -6.12 -3.30 9.09
C PHE A 176 -7.09 -2.22 8.54
N GLU A 177 -6.61 -1.34 7.67
CA GLU A 177 -7.43 -0.33 7.01
C GLU A 177 -7.91 -0.76 5.61
N GLN A 178 -7.40 -1.88 5.10
CA GLN A 178 -7.80 -2.42 3.80
C GLN A 178 -9.29 -2.79 3.82
N ALA A 179 -9.98 -2.56 2.69
CA ALA A 179 -11.43 -2.73 2.62
C ALA A 179 -11.86 -4.16 3.01
N HIS A 180 -11.23 -5.18 2.41
CA HIS A 180 -11.55 -6.58 2.68
C HIS A 180 -11.27 -6.99 4.14
N ILE A 181 -10.23 -6.46 4.78
CA ILE A 181 -9.96 -6.71 6.21
C ILE A 181 -11.04 -6.07 7.09
N LYS A 182 -11.46 -4.84 6.75
CA LYS A 182 -12.55 -4.17 7.46
C LYS A 182 -13.90 -4.86 7.24
N ASP A 183 -14.11 -5.43 6.06
CA ASP A 183 -15.34 -6.18 5.73
C ASP A 183 -15.41 -7.46 6.53
N PHE A 184 -14.30 -8.19 6.60
CA PHE A 184 -14.16 -9.38 7.44
C PHE A 184 -14.31 -9.05 8.95
N ALA A 185 -13.62 -8.02 9.44
CA ALA A 185 -13.73 -7.56 10.82
C ALA A 185 -15.17 -7.12 11.17
N ALA A 186 -15.94 -6.62 10.21
CA ALA A 186 -17.34 -6.28 10.41
C ALA A 186 -18.21 -7.53 10.64
N GLN A 187 -17.93 -8.64 9.96
CA GLN A 187 -18.62 -9.91 10.22
C GLN A 187 -18.37 -10.40 11.65
N LEU A 188 -17.11 -10.41 12.11
CA LEU A 188 -16.76 -10.80 13.48
C LEU A 188 -17.41 -9.88 14.53
N ARG A 189 -17.35 -8.56 14.32
CA ARG A 189 -17.98 -7.58 15.20
C ARG A 189 -19.48 -7.77 15.28
N PHE A 190 -20.12 -8.00 14.15
CA PHE A 190 -21.56 -8.21 14.11
C PHE A 190 -21.96 -9.53 14.79
N ALA A 191 -21.25 -10.62 14.53
CA ALA A 191 -21.49 -11.90 15.18
C ALA A 191 -21.37 -11.80 16.73
N SER A 192 -20.42 -11.00 17.21
CA SER A 192 -20.24 -10.69 18.63
C SER A 192 -21.29 -9.71 19.18
N ASN A 193 -21.77 -8.78 18.36
CA ASN A 193 -22.77 -7.79 18.74
C ASN A 193 -23.79 -7.57 17.61
N PRO A 194 -24.87 -8.36 17.56
CA PRO A 194 -25.91 -8.23 16.53
C PRO A 194 -26.67 -6.88 16.53
N ALA A 195 -26.46 -6.03 17.52
CA ALA A 195 -27.00 -4.67 17.55
C ALA A 195 -26.18 -3.67 16.71
N ASP A 196 -24.98 -4.04 16.24
CA ASP A 196 -24.11 -3.19 15.40
C ASP A 196 -24.64 -3.14 13.95
N VAL A 197 -25.59 -2.21 13.73
CA VAL A 197 -26.18 -1.97 12.38
C VAL A 197 -25.13 -1.55 11.36
N SER A 198 -24.09 -0.84 11.82
CA SER A 198 -23.01 -0.38 10.92
C SER A 198 -22.17 -1.55 10.41
N ALA A 199 -21.82 -2.48 11.29
CA ALA A 199 -21.13 -3.70 10.92
C ALA A 199 -22.00 -4.55 9.97
N PHE A 200 -23.28 -4.73 10.29
CA PHE A 200 -24.24 -5.44 9.42
C PHE A 200 -24.32 -4.82 8.02
N ALA A 201 -24.51 -3.51 7.95
CA ALA A 201 -24.59 -2.80 6.67
C ALA A 201 -23.29 -2.96 5.86
N ARG A 202 -22.14 -2.97 6.51
CA ARG A 202 -20.86 -3.05 5.85
C ARG A 202 -20.69 -4.35 5.05
N PHE A 203 -20.86 -5.51 5.66
CA PHE A 203 -20.67 -6.78 4.97
C PHE A 203 -21.86 -7.15 4.07
N SER A 204 -23.09 -6.82 4.47
CA SER A 204 -24.27 -7.12 3.63
C SER A 204 -24.33 -6.29 2.34
N CYS A 205 -23.77 -5.07 2.34
CA CYS A 205 -23.65 -4.24 1.13
C CYS A 205 -22.62 -4.77 0.11
N LEU A 206 -21.86 -5.81 0.42
CA LEU A 206 -21.04 -6.52 -0.57
C LEU A 206 -21.90 -7.33 -1.55
N LEU A 207 -23.11 -7.70 -1.13
CA LEU A 207 -24.04 -8.44 -1.96
C LEU A 207 -24.72 -7.57 -3.03
N PRO A 208 -25.04 -8.15 -4.21
CA PRO A 208 -25.65 -7.41 -5.30
C PRO A 208 -26.96 -6.72 -4.89
N LYS A 209 -27.11 -5.44 -5.27
CA LYS A 209 -28.32 -4.63 -4.99
C LYS A 209 -28.68 -4.44 -3.52
N VAL A 210 -27.82 -4.81 -2.59
CA VAL A 210 -27.97 -4.50 -1.16
C VAL A 210 -27.24 -3.19 -0.87
N GLY A 211 -27.99 -2.10 -0.78
CA GLY A 211 -27.45 -0.80 -0.33
C GLY A 211 -27.72 -0.56 1.17
N PRO A 212 -27.15 0.52 1.76
CA PRO A 212 -27.28 0.82 3.19
C PRO A 212 -28.74 0.82 3.70
N LYS A 213 -29.66 1.45 2.98
CA LYS A 213 -31.10 1.47 3.34
C LYS A 213 -31.74 0.07 3.30
N THR A 214 -31.30 -0.77 2.37
CA THR A 214 -31.78 -2.16 2.27
C THR A 214 -31.24 -2.99 3.42
N ALA A 215 -29.95 -2.84 3.75
CA ALA A 215 -29.32 -3.49 4.89
C ALA A 215 -30.00 -3.11 6.22
N GLU A 216 -30.23 -1.83 6.47
CA GLU A 216 -30.95 -1.36 7.66
C GLU A 216 -32.37 -1.96 7.77
N ARG A 217 -33.09 -2.02 6.65
CA ARG A 217 -34.44 -2.61 6.60
C ARG A 217 -34.42 -4.11 6.92
N ILE A 218 -33.44 -4.84 6.37
CA ILE A 218 -33.28 -6.27 6.65
C ILE A 218 -32.90 -6.47 8.12
N HIS A 219 -31.94 -5.71 8.63
CA HIS A 219 -31.52 -5.76 10.02
C HIS A 219 -32.70 -5.51 10.97
N LYS A 220 -33.45 -4.42 10.75
CA LYS A 220 -34.61 -4.06 11.56
C LYS A 220 -35.66 -5.18 11.56
N PHE A 221 -35.99 -5.71 10.38
CA PHE A 221 -36.95 -6.82 10.24
C PHE A 221 -36.48 -8.07 11.00
N THR A 222 -35.21 -8.44 10.85
CA THR A 222 -34.62 -9.61 11.54
C THR A 222 -34.66 -9.44 13.05
N ARG A 223 -34.35 -8.24 13.55
CA ARG A 223 -34.39 -7.91 14.96
C ARG A 223 -35.80 -8.01 15.55
N GLU A 224 -36.78 -7.36 14.91
CA GLU A 224 -38.20 -7.43 15.34
C GLU A 224 -38.71 -8.87 15.35
N ARG A 225 -38.23 -9.69 14.39
CA ARG A 225 -38.61 -11.09 14.30
C ARG A 225 -37.93 -11.95 15.36
N ALA A 226 -36.67 -11.70 15.66
CA ALA A 226 -35.91 -12.37 16.73
C ALA A 226 -36.55 -12.10 18.10
N GLU A 227 -36.86 -10.85 18.39
CA GLU A 227 -37.56 -10.44 19.61
C GLU A 227 -38.93 -11.15 19.76
N LYS A 228 -39.72 -11.21 18.69
CA LYS A 228 -41.05 -11.85 18.67
C LYS A 228 -40.98 -13.38 18.87
N LEU A 229 -39.92 -14.02 18.40
CA LEU A 229 -39.72 -15.47 18.45
C LEU A 229 -38.90 -15.89 19.67
N GLU A 230 -38.39 -14.95 20.46
CA GLU A 230 -37.46 -15.18 21.57
C GLU A 230 -36.23 -16.01 21.10
N LYS A 231 -35.71 -15.71 19.91
CA LYS A 231 -34.57 -16.40 19.30
C LYS A 231 -33.37 -15.48 19.13
N ASN A 232 -32.19 -16.09 19.00
CA ASN A 232 -30.99 -15.34 18.64
C ASN A 232 -31.15 -14.70 17.25
N PHE A 233 -30.60 -13.49 17.09
CA PHE A 233 -30.67 -12.75 15.83
C PHE A 233 -30.07 -13.55 14.68
N CYS A 234 -28.90 -14.18 14.91
CA CYS A 234 -28.19 -14.94 13.87
C CYS A 234 -28.97 -16.20 13.43
N ASP A 235 -29.73 -16.83 14.32
CA ASP A 235 -30.60 -17.94 13.99
C ASP A 235 -31.79 -17.52 13.13
N VAL A 236 -32.28 -16.30 13.32
CA VAL A 236 -33.40 -15.76 12.51
C VAL A 236 -32.89 -15.27 11.17
N LEU A 237 -31.64 -14.82 11.08
CA LEU A 237 -31.01 -14.30 9.86
C LEU A 237 -31.02 -15.32 8.70
N VAL A 238 -30.88 -16.61 9.01
CA VAL A 238 -30.91 -17.71 8.02
C VAL A 238 -32.33 -18.13 7.60
N SER A 239 -33.36 -17.52 8.17
CA SER A 239 -34.76 -17.92 7.91
C SER A 239 -35.25 -17.51 6.54
N GLU A 240 -36.20 -18.31 5.99
CA GLU A 240 -36.87 -17.96 4.72
C GLU A 240 -37.62 -16.63 4.77
N GLU A 241 -38.08 -16.20 5.93
CA GLU A 241 -38.80 -14.93 6.10
C GLU A 241 -37.84 -13.74 5.87
N VAL A 242 -36.60 -13.82 6.32
CA VAL A 242 -35.58 -12.84 6.06
C VAL A 242 -35.15 -12.90 4.58
N LEU A 243 -34.96 -14.09 4.02
CA LEU A 243 -34.61 -14.28 2.61
C LEU A 243 -35.62 -13.62 1.66
N LYS A 244 -36.93 -13.58 2.04
CA LYS A 244 -37.97 -12.87 1.27
C LYS A 244 -37.76 -11.34 1.27
N LYS A 245 -37.02 -10.78 2.21
CA LYS A 245 -36.70 -9.34 2.27
C LYS A 245 -35.43 -8.96 1.53
N VAL A 246 -34.61 -9.94 1.17
CA VAL A 246 -33.38 -9.78 0.41
C VAL A 246 -33.71 -9.53 -1.06
N PRO A 247 -33.02 -8.61 -1.76
CA PRO A 247 -33.15 -8.39 -3.19
C PRO A 247 -32.94 -9.68 -3.99
N ALA A 248 -33.65 -9.81 -5.11
CA ALA A 248 -33.59 -11.03 -5.94
C ALA A 248 -32.15 -11.39 -6.35
N ASP A 249 -31.38 -10.38 -6.71
CA ASP A 249 -29.98 -10.54 -7.19
C ASP A 249 -29.01 -11.02 -6.09
N ALA A 250 -29.38 -10.84 -4.81
CA ALA A 250 -28.56 -11.25 -3.66
C ALA A 250 -29.05 -12.57 -3.01
N LYS A 251 -30.15 -13.14 -3.48
CA LYS A 251 -30.76 -14.33 -2.83
C LYS A 251 -29.92 -15.59 -2.94
N GLU A 252 -29.10 -15.69 -3.98
CA GLU A 252 -28.23 -16.85 -4.19
C GLU A 252 -27.09 -16.90 -3.17
N GLU A 253 -26.48 -15.73 -2.88
CA GLU A 253 -25.32 -15.62 -1.99
C GLU A 253 -25.73 -15.41 -0.52
N TRP A 254 -26.94 -14.90 -0.26
CA TRP A 254 -27.42 -14.59 1.09
C TRP A 254 -27.38 -15.78 2.06
N PRO A 255 -27.80 -17.01 1.70
CA PRO A 255 -27.79 -18.14 2.61
C PRO A 255 -26.38 -18.47 3.14
N SER A 256 -25.37 -18.45 2.25
CA SER A 256 -23.99 -18.69 2.65
C SER A 256 -23.53 -17.64 3.66
N LEU A 257 -23.69 -16.35 3.33
CA LEU A 257 -23.30 -15.26 4.22
C LEU A 257 -23.99 -15.35 5.60
N ALA A 258 -25.32 -15.61 5.59
CA ALA A 258 -26.10 -15.69 6.82
C ALA A 258 -25.68 -16.89 7.69
N GLU A 259 -25.35 -18.02 7.05
CA GLU A 259 -24.87 -19.21 7.74
C GLU A 259 -23.49 -18.98 8.36
N THR A 260 -22.57 -18.41 7.61
CA THR A 260 -21.25 -18.03 8.13
C THR A 260 -21.36 -17.15 9.39
N ILE A 261 -22.22 -16.13 9.37
CA ILE A 261 -22.46 -15.27 10.52
C ILE A 261 -23.03 -16.06 11.72
N ARG A 262 -23.92 -17.00 11.47
CA ARG A 262 -24.51 -17.86 12.50
C ARG A 262 -23.46 -18.77 13.11
N GLU A 263 -22.62 -19.40 12.30
CA GLU A 263 -21.54 -20.28 12.74
C GLU A 263 -20.50 -19.51 13.58
N ILE A 264 -20.07 -18.34 13.10
CA ILE A 264 -19.16 -17.46 13.85
C ILE A 264 -19.78 -17.09 15.20
N SER A 265 -21.07 -16.71 15.23
CA SER A 265 -21.76 -16.32 16.46
C SER A 265 -21.85 -17.48 17.46
N ALA A 266 -22.08 -18.71 17.00
CA ALA A 266 -22.09 -19.89 17.84
C ALA A 266 -20.69 -20.26 18.37
N ALA A 267 -19.66 -20.08 17.55
CA ALA A 267 -18.27 -20.42 17.89
C ALA A 267 -17.65 -19.45 18.92
N LEU A 268 -18.15 -18.22 19.05
CA LEU A 268 -17.57 -17.18 19.92
C LEU A 268 -17.44 -17.58 21.39
N THR A 269 -18.22 -18.52 21.88
CA THR A 269 -18.21 -18.98 23.28
C THR A 269 -17.39 -20.24 23.52
N GLU A 270 -17.02 -20.97 22.44
CA GLU A 270 -16.48 -22.32 22.57
C GLU A 270 -15.13 -22.50 21.87
N GLN A 271 -14.80 -21.67 20.90
CA GLN A 271 -13.62 -21.85 20.05
C GLN A 271 -12.56 -20.77 20.27
N SER A 272 -11.32 -21.08 19.83
CA SER A 272 -10.21 -20.15 19.86
C SER A 272 -10.39 -19.03 18.80
N PRO A 273 -9.74 -17.87 18.97
CA PRO A 273 -9.78 -16.80 17.95
C PRO A 273 -9.33 -17.26 16.58
N GLU A 274 -8.33 -18.15 16.49
CA GLU A 274 -7.82 -18.70 15.24
C GLU A 274 -8.88 -19.53 14.52
N GLU A 275 -9.59 -20.38 15.22
CA GLU A 275 -10.67 -21.22 14.67
C GLU A 275 -11.85 -20.36 14.18
N ILE A 276 -12.21 -19.32 14.94
CA ILE A 276 -13.27 -18.38 14.55
C ILE A 276 -12.89 -17.61 13.27
N ILE A 277 -11.63 -17.17 13.16
CA ILE A 277 -11.13 -16.50 11.96
C ILE A 277 -11.20 -17.46 10.77
N GLN A 278 -10.81 -18.73 10.96
CA GLN A 278 -10.86 -19.72 9.87
C GLN A 278 -12.29 -19.95 9.37
N LEU A 279 -13.28 -20.06 10.27
CA LEU A 279 -14.70 -20.16 9.88
C LEU A 279 -15.15 -19.01 8.98
N GLY A 280 -14.72 -17.79 9.30
CA GLY A 280 -15.08 -16.63 8.49
C GLY A 280 -14.32 -16.51 7.17
N LEU A 281 -13.20 -17.22 7.01
CA LEU A 281 -12.44 -17.25 5.75
C LEU A 281 -12.94 -18.36 4.80
N ASP A 282 -13.54 -19.42 5.33
CA ASP A 282 -14.01 -20.59 4.58
C ASP A 282 -15.47 -20.40 4.08
N GLY A 283 -16.24 -19.49 4.69
CA GLY A 283 -17.63 -19.18 4.35
C GLY A 283 -17.78 -17.94 3.49
#